data_28b4465d0ce92fcbaa78d32c9a630c46
#
_entry.id   28b4465d0ce92fcbaa78d32c9a630c46
#
_cell.length_a   1.000
_cell.length_b   1.000
_cell.length_c   1.000
_cell.angle_alpha   90.00
_cell.angle_beta   90.00
_cell.angle_gamma   90.00
#
_symmetry.space_group_name_H-M   'P 1'
#
loop_
_entity.id
_entity.type
_entity.pdbx_description
1 polymer ?
#
loop_
_entity_poly.entity_id
_entity_poly.type
_entity_poly.pdbx_seq_one_letter_code
_entity_poly.pdbx_strand_id
1 'polypeptide(L)'
;MPAFLVNILILMHTVFSQPVNAVEPKPAIMDFDTFQQYLKHENDTVYVINFWATWCAPCVKELPDFERLNQKFGDRNFKMLLVSLDFRKMYETRLIPFIEEYKLSAEVILLHDPDANAWIDKVSPDWSGAIPATLIYKNDFRVFHEGGYTFDELNTIVEPLIP
;
A
#
# COMPACT_ATOMS: atom_id res chain seq x y z
N MET A 1 -2.04 -72.41 -27.31
CA MET A 1 -2.63 -71.48 -26.32
C MET A 1 -2.05 -70.08 -26.59
N PRO A 2 -2.81 -69.14 -27.15
CA PRO A 2 -2.31 -67.77 -27.40
C PRO A 2 -2.55 -66.88 -26.16
N ALA A 3 -1.47 -66.22 -25.74
CA ALA A 3 -1.50 -65.23 -24.65
C ALA A 3 -2.09 -63.90 -25.18
N PHE A 4 -3.22 -63.46 -24.56
CA PHE A 4 -3.78 -62.14 -24.83
C PHE A 4 -3.02 -61.07 -24.04
N LEU A 5 -2.30 -60.22 -24.77
CA LEU A 5 -1.70 -59.01 -24.21
C LEU A 5 -2.79 -57.93 -24.10
N VAL A 6 -3.19 -57.64 -22.86
CA VAL A 6 -4.11 -56.52 -22.55
C VAL A 6 -3.28 -55.24 -22.56
N ASN A 7 -3.48 -54.41 -23.56
CA ASN A 7 -2.89 -53.09 -23.66
C ASN A 7 -3.72 -52.10 -22.80
N ILE A 8 -3.22 -51.74 -21.60
CA ILE A 8 -3.87 -50.74 -20.76
C ILE A 8 -3.41 -49.37 -21.24
N LEU A 9 -4.27 -48.66 -21.95
CA LEU A 9 -4.08 -47.28 -22.37
C LEU A 9 -4.36 -46.36 -21.16
N ILE A 10 -3.30 -45.89 -20.48
CA ILE A 10 -3.43 -44.93 -19.42
C ILE A 10 -3.67 -43.55 -20.05
N LEU A 11 -4.94 -43.09 -20.03
CA LEU A 11 -5.29 -41.72 -20.39
C LEU A 11 -4.79 -40.77 -19.30
N MET A 12 -3.65 -40.13 -19.53
CA MET A 12 -3.19 -39.01 -18.72
C MET A 12 -4.11 -37.79 -18.92
N HIS A 13 -5.02 -37.56 -17.97
CA HIS A 13 -5.82 -36.35 -17.93
C HIS A 13 -4.90 -35.23 -17.41
N THR A 14 -4.37 -34.39 -18.30
CA THR A 14 -3.73 -33.12 -17.93
C THR A 14 -4.80 -32.17 -17.41
N VAL A 15 -4.86 -32.00 -16.10
CA VAL A 15 -5.69 -30.97 -15.46
C VAL A 15 -5.06 -29.63 -15.82
N PHE A 16 -5.62 -28.94 -16.81
CA PHE A 16 -5.25 -27.59 -17.18
C PHE A 16 -5.79 -26.66 -16.08
N SER A 17 -4.94 -26.35 -15.09
CA SER A 17 -5.27 -25.39 -14.03
C SER A 17 -5.35 -24.01 -14.68
N GLN A 18 -6.55 -23.48 -14.86
CA GLN A 18 -6.75 -22.11 -15.32
C GLN A 18 -6.23 -21.17 -14.24
N PRO A 19 -5.45 -20.12 -14.58
CA PRO A 19 -5.10 -19.10 -13.60
C PRO A 19 -6.38 -18.43 -13.12
N VAL A 20 -6.68 -18.56 -11.85
CA VAL A 20 -7.72 -17.76 -11.20
C VAL A 20 -7.20 -16.33 -11.24
N ASN A 21 -7.81 -15.47 -12.06
CA ASN A 21 -7.60 -14.04 -12.00
C ASN A 21 -8.10 -13.59 -10.62
N ALA A 22 -7.19 -13.53 -9.64
CA ALA A 22 -7.46 -12.86 -8.38
C ALA A 22 -7.71 -11.39 -8.73
N VAL A 23 -8.96 -10.95 -8.64
CA VAL A 23 -9.30 -9.53 -8.70
C VAL A 23 -8.71 -8.93 -7.43
N GLU A 24 -7.62 -8.18 -7.58
CA GLU A 24 -7.05 -7.44 -6.45
C GLU A 24 -8.14 -6.56 -5.83
N PRO A 25 -8.28 -6.57 -4.50
CA PRO A 25 -9.33 -5.80 -3.86
C PRO A 25 -9.13 -4.31 -4.17
N LYS A 26 -10.19 -3.66 -4.65
CA LYS A 26 -10.15 -2.21 -4.90
C LYS A 26 -9.80 -1.45 -3.61
N PRO A 27 -9.05 -0.35 -3.70
CA PRO A 27 -8.75 0.52 -2.57
C PRO A 27 -10.01 0.88 -1.77
N ALA A 28 -9.94 0.77 -0.45
CA ALA A 28 -11.03 1.23 0.40
C ALA A 28 -11.18 2.75 0.33
N ILE A 29 -12.42 3.23 0.39
CA ILE A 29 -12.73 4.65 0.50
C ILE A 29 -13.16 4.90 1.93
N MET A 30 -12.47 5.80 2.62
CA MET A 30 -12.69 6.08 4.04
C MET A 30 -12.83 7.57 4.29
N ASP A 31 -13.65 7.95 5.25
CA ASP A 31 -13.58 9.24 5.92
C ASP A 31 -12.46 9.24 6.97
N PHE A 32 -12.17 10.39 7.55
CA PHE A 32 -11.12 10.48 8.56
C PHE A 32 -11.47 9.74 9.85
N ASP A 33 -12.72 9.71 10.26
CA ASP A 33 -13.15 9.00 11.48
C ASP A 33 -12.87 7.50 11.40
N THR A 34 -13.04 6.92 10.20
CA THR A 34 -12.65 5.53 9.94
C THR A 34 -11.14 5.37 9.80
N PHE A 35 -10.46 6.30 9.11
CA PHE A 35 -9.04 6.23 8.84
C PHE A 35 -8.18 6.42 10.10
N GLN A 36 -8.59 7.26 11.08
CA GLN A 36 -7.78 7.62 12.24
C GLN A 36 -7.28 6.42 13.06
N GLN A 37 -7.94 5.26 12.98
CA GLN A 37 -7.47 4.03 13.63
C GLN A 37 -6.07 3.60 13.17
N TYR A 38 -5.67 3.94 11.93
CA TYR A 38 -4.33 3.63 11.39
C TYR A 38 -3.24 4.56 11.92
N LEU A 39 -3.58 5.63 12.63
CA LEU A 39 -2.60 6.61 13.12
C LEU A 39 -1.97 6.20 14.46
N LYS A 40 -2.53 5.19 15.14
CA LYS A 40 -2.02 4.71 16.42
C LYS A 40 -2.35 3.23 16.62
N HIS A 41 -1.33 2.39 16.48
CA HIS A 41 -1.37 1.00 16.90
C HIS A 41 -0.29 0.74 17.95
N GLU A 42 -0.65 0.05 19.02
CA GLU A 42 0.28 -0.37 20.09
C GLU A 42 0.64 -1.85 19.87
N ASN A 43 1.55 -2.07 18.93
CA ASN A 43 2.04 -3.42 18.58
C ASN A 43 3.47 -3.33 18.02
N ASP A 44 4.07 -4.48 17.70
CA ASP A 44 5.46 -4.57 17.22
C ASP A 44 5.63 -4.24 15.73
N THR A 45 4.59 -3.71 15.06
CA THR A 45 4.62 -3.38 13.63
C THR A 45 5.10 -1.94 13.42
N VAL A 46 6.00 -1.76 12.46
CA VAL A 46 6.38 -0.43 11.94
C VAL A 46 5.37 -0.02 10.89
N TYR A 47 4.77 1.14 11.07
CA TYR A 47 3.81 1.73 10.12
C TYR A 47 4.46 2.86 9.35
N VAL A 48 4.31 2.82 8.02
CA VAL A 48 4.68 3.91 7.11
C VAL A 48 3.40 4.34 6.39
N ILE A 49 2.94 5.55 6.65
CA ILE A 49 1.73 6.13 6.08
C ILE A 49 2.14 7.32 5.23
N ASN A 50 2.01 7.19 3.91
CA ASN A 50 2.33 8.25 2.96
C ASN A 50 1.06 8.86 2.37
N PHE A 51 0.94 10.17 2.47
CA PHE A 51 -0.17 10.96 1.90
C PHE A 51 0.27 11.50 0.54
N TRP A 52 -0.48 11.14 -0.50
CA TRP A 52 -0.14 11.41 -1.89
C TRP A 52 -1.37 11.62 -2.76
N ALA A 53 -1.17 11.92 -4.05
CA ALA A 53 -2.25 11.91 -5.03
C ALA A 53 -1.69 11.69 -6.44
N THR A 54 -2.52 11.16 -7.35
CA THR A 54 -2.12 10.90 -8.74
C THR A 54 -1.79 12.15 -9.54
N TRP A 55 -2.28 13.30 -9.14
CA TRP A 55 -2.01 14.61 -9.74
C TRP A 55 -0.80 15.34 -9.12
N CYS A 56 -0.23 14.80 -8.05
CA CYS A 56 0.91 15.35 -7.34
C CYS A 56 2.23 14.81 -7.94
N ALA A 57 2.87 15.57 -8.81
CA ALA A 57 4.08 15.12 -9.50
C ALA A 57 5.24 14.70 -8.56
N PRO A 58 5.58 15.45 -7.47
CA PRO A 58 6.60 14.98 -6.53
C PRO A 58 6.20 13.71 -5.79
N CYS A 59 4.91 13.52 -5.48
CA CYS A 59 4.41 12.29 -4.86
C CYS A 59 4.63 11.08 -5.78
N VAL A 60 4.22 11.20 -7.05
CA VAL A 60 4.39 10.13 -8.05
C VAL A 60 5.86 9.75 -8.23
N LYS A 61 6.75 10.74 -8.14
CA LYS A 61 8.19 10.52 -8.30
C LYS A 61 8.79 9.66 -7.18
N GLU A 62 8.30 9.76 -5.95
CA GLU A 62 8.82 9.01 -4.80
C GLU A 62 8.21 7.61 -4.65
N LEU A 63 7.05 7.31 -5.25
CA LEU A 63 6.37 6.02 -5.10
C LEU A 63 7.25 4.79 -5.36
N PRO A 64 8.15 4.78 -6.36
CA PRO A 64 9.08 3.66 -6.55
C PRO A 64 9.97 3.37 -5.34
N ASP A 65 10.36 4.39 -4.59
CA ASP A 65 11.17 4.25 -3.38
C ASP A 65 10.35 3.64 -2.22
N PHE A 66 9.08 4.01 -2.10
CA PHE A 66 8.13 3.40 -1.16
C PHE A 66 7.85 1.95 -1.51
N GLU A 67 7.59 1.64 -2.78
CA GLU A 67 7.40 0.25 -3.23
C GLU A 67 8.64 -0.61 -2.96
N ARG A 68 9.83 -0.09 -3.19
CA ARG A 68 11.07 -0.79 -2.86
C ARG A 68 11.19 -1.08 -1.36
N LEU A 69 10.78 -0.13 -0.51
CA LEU A 69 10.74 -0.33 0.93
C LEU A 69 9.70 -1.39 1.33
N ASN A 70 8.51 -1.35 0.72
CA ASN A 70 7.45 -2.33 0.93
C ASN A 70 7.91 -3.74 0.54
N GLN A 71 8.58 -3.90 -0.59
CA GLN A 71 9.15 -5.17 -1.02
C GLN A 71 10.25 -5.68 -0.06
N LYS A 72 11.05 -4.78 0.52
CA LYS A 72 12.12 -5.15 1.46
C LYS A 72 11.59 -5.67 2.79
N PHE A 73 10.49 -5.10 3.30
CA PHE A 73 10.02 -5.34 4.67
C PHE A 73 8.60 -5.93 4.77
N GLY A 74 7.84 -6.02 3.66
CA GLY A 74 6.42 -6.37 3.69
C GLY A 74 6.07 -7.72 4.33
N ASP A 75 7.00 -8.69 4.33
CA ASP A 75 6.84 -10.00 4.97
C ASP A 75 7.25 -10.01 6.46
N ARG A 76 7.55 -8.84 7.02
CA ARG A 76 7.99 -8.67 8.41
C ARG A 76 6.96 -7.86 9.20
N ASN A 77 7.25 -7.52 10.45
CA ASN A 77 6.41 -6.62 11.25
C ASN A 77 6.46 -5.18 10.68
N PHE A 78 5.92 -5.02 9.49
CA PHE A 78 5.90 -3.79 8.71
C PHE A 78 4.57 -3.62 7.99
N LYS A 79 4.06 -2.40 7.96
CA LYS A 79 2.84 -2.05 7.24
C LYS A 79 3.02 -0.72 6.52
N MET A 80 2.86 -0.74 5.21
CA MET A 80 2.81 0.47 4.39
C MET A 80 1.38 0.76 3.97
N LEU A 81 0.96 2.01 4.15
CA LEU A 81 -0.29 2.55 3.62
C LEU A 81 0.00 3.74 2.71
N LEU A 82 -0.49 3.67 1.49
CA LEU A 82 -0.49 4.77 0.54
C LEU A 82 -1.87 5.43 0.56
N VAL A 83 -1.98 6.54 1.29
CA VAL A 83 -3.24 7.26 1.49
C VAL A 83 -3.42 8.30 0.39
N SER A 84 -4.25 7.97 -0.61
CA SER A 84 -4.57 8.88 -1.70
C SER A 84 -5.50 9.99 -1.23
N LEU A 85 -5.17 11.22 -1.59
CA LEU A 85 -5.99 12.43 -1.44
C LEU A 85 -6.60 12.85 -2.80
N ASP A 86 -6.75 11.90 -3.73
CA ASP A 86 -7.45 12.14 -4.99
C ASP A 86 -8.93 12.50 -4.74
N PHE A 87 -9.49 13.31 -5.63
CA PHE A 87 -10.92 13.60 -5.56
C PHE A 87 -11.75 12.32 -5.74
N ARG A 88 -12.81 12.16 -4.97
CA ARG A 88 -13.74 11.00 -5.04
C ARG A 88 -14.19 10.67 -6.47
N LYS A 89 -14.45 11.67 -7.30
CA LYS A 89 -14.83 11.50 -8.70
C LYS A 89 -13.74 10.91 -9.59
N MET A 90 -12.48 10.94 -9.16
CA MET A 90 -11.31 10.40 -9.87
C MET A 90 -10.98 8.96 -9.48
N TYR A 91 -11.70 8.39 -8.53
CA TYR A 91 -11.42 7.05 -8.00
C TYR A 91 -11.37 5.99 -9.11
N GLU A 92 -12.47 5.81 -9.87
CA GLU A 92 -12.55 4.79 -10.93
C GLU A 92 -11.77 5.17 -12.20
N THR A 93 -11.68 6.49 -12.51
CA THR A 93 -11.15 6.94 -13.78
C THR A 93 -9.66 7.25 -13.76
N ARG A 94 -9.07 7.40 -12.58
CA ARG A 94 -7.67 7.77 -12.45
C ARG A 94 -6.94 6.95 -11.38
N LEU A 95 -7.45 6.87 -10.14
CA LEU A 95 -6.73 6.18 -9.06
C LEU A 95 -6.58 4.69 -9.35
N ILE A 96 -7.67 3.99 -9.69
CA ILE A 96 -7.63 2.55 -10.00
C ILE A 96 -6.66 2.27 -11.17
N PRO A 97 -6.81 2.89 -12.35
CA PRO A 97 -5.86 2.67 -13.45
C PRO A 97 -4.41 3.01 -13.10
N PHE A 98 -4.19 4.02 -12.27
CA PHE A 98 -2.85 4.40 -11.83
C PHE A 98 -2.21 3.29 -10.99
N ILE A 99 -2.93 2.72 -10.02
CA ILE A 99 -2.45 1.62 -9.17
C ILE A 99 -2.06 0.41 -10.01
N GLU A 100 -2.88 0.08 -11.03
CA GLU A 100 -2.63 -1.02 -11.95
C GLU A 100 -1.39 -0.77 -12.83
N GLU A 101 -1.29 0.44 -13.41
CA GLU A 101 -0.18 0.85 -14.27
C GLU A 101 1.16 0.84 -13.53
N TYR A 102 1.19 1.42 -12.33
CA TYR A 102 2.40 1.51 -11.49
C TYR A 102 2.65 0.24 -10.67
N LYS A 103 1.72 -0.74 -10.69
CA LYS A 103 1.81 -2.02 -9.97
C LYS A 103 2.09 -1.81 -8.48
N LEU A 104 1.35 -0.88 -7.88
CA LEU A 104 1.51 -0.60 -6.45
C LEU A 104 1.10 -1.84 -5.65
N SER A 105 2.03 -2.39 -4.88
CA SER A 105 1.82 -3.58 -4.04
C SER A 105 1.46 -3.25 -2.60
N ALA A 106 1.76 -2.02 -2.16
CA ALA A 106 1.34 -1.51 -0.87
C ALA A 106 -0.19 -1.33 -0.82
N GLU A 107 -0.77 -1.40 0.38
CA GLU A 107 -2.19 -1.11 0.57
C GLU A 107 -2.47 0.36 0.24
N VAL A 108 -3.43 0.58 -0.67
CA VAL A 108 -3.90 1.93 -1.04
C VAL A 108 -5.26 2.19 -0.43
N ILE A 109 -5.45 3.38 0.15
CA ILE A 109 -6.71 3.89 0.67
C ILE A 109 -7.00 5.22 0.00
N LEU A 110 -8.25 5.46 -0.42
CA LEU A 110 -8.72 6.81 -0.76
C LEU A 110 -9.31 7.46 0.50
N LEU A 111 -8.62 8.46 1.04
CA LEU A 111 -9.16 9.28 2.13
C LEU A 111 -10.05 10.37 1.52
N HIS A 112 -11.35 10.25 1.77
CA HIS A 112 -12.37 11.19 1.29
C HIS A 112 -13.11 11.81 2.46
N ASP A 113 -12.59 12.93 2.93
CA ASP A 113 -13.21 13.74 3.97
C ASP A 113 -13.25 15.19 3.50
N PRO A 114 -14.45 15.83 3.49
CA PRO A 114 -14.61 17.18 2.94
C PRO A 114 -13.97 18.28 3.80
N ASP A 115 -13.72 18.02 5.08
CA ASP A 115 -13.15 18.99 6.01
C ASP A 115 -11.70 18.64 6.37
N ALA A 116 -10.80 18.90 5.43
CA ALA A 116 -9.36 18.64 5.64
C ALA A 116 -8.81 19.38 6.87
N ASN A 117 -9.29 20.58 7.16
CA ASN A 117 -8.82 21.36 8.31
C ASN A 117 -9.18 20.71 9.65
N ALA A 118 -10.20 19.86 9.69
CA ALA A 118 -10.63 19.18 10.92
C ALA A 118 -9.72 18.00 11.30
N TRP A 119 -8.89 17.50 10.38
CA TRP A 119 -8.14 16.28 10.64
C TRP A 119 -6.62 16.37 10.36
N ILE A 120 -6.13 17.33 9.58
CA ILE A 120 -4.69 17.48 9.27
C ILE A 120 -3.86 17.50 10.57
N ASP A 121 -4.23 18.34 11.53
CA ASP A 121 -3.52 18.46 12.82
C ASP A 121 -3.59 17.18 13.66
N LYS A 122 -4.59 16.32 13.44
CA LYS A 122 -4.70 15.03 14.12
C LYS A 122 -3.72 13.99 13.58
N VAL A 123 -3.28 14.14 12.33
CA VAL A 123 -2.18 13.34 11.76
C VAL A 123 -0.86 13.83 12.32
N SER A 124 -0.60 15.12 12.20
CA SER A 124 0.56 15.79 12.80
C SER A 124 0.28 17.29 12.95
N PRO A 125 0.57 17.90 14.11
CA PRO A 125 0.44 19.34 14.29
C PRO A 125 1.42 20.14 13.42
N ASP A 126 2.47 19.49 12.89
CA ASP A 126 3.47 20.09 12.01
C ASP A 126 3.08 20.02 10.53
N TRP A 127 1.94 19.42 10.18
CA TRP A 127 1.51 19.28 8.79
C TRP A 127 0.76 20.50 8.30
N SER A 128 1.29 21.17 7.27
CA SER A 128 0.58 22.29 6.62
C SER A 128 -0.57 21.87 5.69
N GLY A 129 -0.70 20.56 5.43
CA GLY A 129 -1.63 19.98 4.45
C GLY A 129 -1.02 19.80 3.07
N ALA A 130 0.25 20.16 2.86
CA ALA A 130 0.93 19.92 1.59
C ALA A 130 1.33 18.44 1.44
N ILE A 131 1.38 17.96 0.19
CA ILE A 131 1.81 16.61 -0.18
C ILE A 131 2.97 16.66 -1.18
N PRO A 132 3.87 15.64 -1.14
CA PRO A 132 3.81 14.44 -0.30
C PRO A 132 4.06 14.72 1.18
N ALA A 133 3.50 13.86 2.03
CA ALA A 133 3.76 13.88 3.46
C ALA A 133 3.77 12.44 4.01
N THR A 134 4.64 12.16 4.97
CA THR A 134 4.80 10.79 5.47
C THR A 134 4.87 10.77 6.99
N LEU A 135 4.09 9.88 7.58
CA LEU A 135 4.14 9.51 8.98
C LEU A 135 4.77 8.13 9.12
N ILE A 136 5.83 8.02 9.93
CA ILE A 136 6.45 6.74 10.30
C ILE A 136 6.34 6.58 11.80
N TYR A 137 5.80 5.44 12.26
CA TYR A 137 5.69 5.21 13.70
C TYR A 137 5.78 3.72 14.09
N LYS A 138 6.19 3.48 15.33
CA LYS A 138 6.11 2.19 16.05
C LYS A 138 6.02 2.49 17.54
N ASN A 139 4.93 2.12 18.19
CA ASN A 139 4.67 2.45 19.60
C ASN A 139 4.88 3.96 19.88
N ASP A 140 5.81 4.32 20.77
CA ASP A 140 6.13 5.71 21.11
C ASP A 140 7.03 6.42 20.11
N PHE A 141 7.69 5.67 19.21
CA PHE A 141 8.47 6.28 18.13
C PHE A 141 7.54 6.85 17.09
N ARG A 142 7.74 8.13 16.74
CA ARG A 142 6.93 8.82 15.73
C ARG A 142 7.74 9.89 15.03
N VAL A 143 7.77 9.85 13.71
CA VAL A 143 8.39 10.85 12.84
C VAL A 143 7.38 11.24 11.77
N PHE A 144 7.22 12.55 11.59
CA PHE A 144 6.42 13.12 10.50
C PHE A 144 7.33 13.99 9.62
N HIS A 145 7.15 13.92 8.32
CA HIS A 145 7.87 14.73 7.35
C HIS A 145 6.93 15.19 6.24
N GLU A 146 6.87 16.49 6.02
CA GLU A 146 6.23 17.10 4.86
C GLU A 146 7.28 17.32 3.78
N GLY A 147 7.19 16.58 2.70
CA GLY A 147 8.17 16.53 1.63
C GLY A 147 8.39 15.09 1.13
N GLY A 148 9.15 14.96 0.05
CA GLY A 148 9.48 13.66 -0.51
C GLY A 148 10.59 12.95 0.26
N TYR A 149 10.56 11.62 0.22
CA TYR A 149 11.62 10.75 0.69
C TYR A 149 12.27 9.97 -0.45
N THR A 150 13.57 9.72 -0.32
CA THR A 150 14.28 8.68 -1.06
C THR A 150 14.24 7.35 -0.32
N PHE A 151 14.49 6.24 -1.03
CA PHE A 151 14.59 4.92 -0.40
C PHE A 151 15.63 4.88 0.74
N ASP A 152 16.79 5.50 0.56
CA ASP A 152 17.87 5.45 1.56
C ASP A 152 17.49 6.20 2.84
N GLU A 153 16.79 7.32 2.74
CA GLU A 153 16.24 8.06 3.87
C GLU A 153 15.18 7.24 4.61
N LEU A 154 14.21 6.68 3.89
CA LEU A 154 13.19 5.79 4.45
C LEU A 154 13.82 4.58 5.15
N ASN A 155 14.77 3.93 4.47
CA ASN A 155 15.45 2.74 5.00
C ASN A 155 16.23 3.05 6.28
N THR A 156 16.89 4.21 6.34
CA THR A 156 17.64 4.64 7.53
C THR A 156 16.73 4.79 8.75
N ILE A 157 15.49 5.25 8.56
CA ILE A 157 14.51 5.41 9.64
C ILE A 157 13.87 4.06 10.01
N VAL A 158 13.49 3.26 9.01
CA VAL A 158 12.65 2.06 9.19
C VAL A 158 13.45 0.85 9.66
N GLU A 159 14.62 0.59 9.05
CA GLU A 159 15.41 -0.63 9.29
C GLU A 159 15.75 -0.86 10.78
N PRO A 160 16.14 0.14 11.58
CA PRO A 160 16.41 -0.02 13.01
C PRO A 160 15.17 -0.35 13.85
N LEU A 161 13.96 -0.08 13.33
CA LEU A 161 12.69 -0.33 14.01
C LEU A 161 12.15 -1.75 13.77
N ILE A 162 12.60 -2.41 12.71
CA ILE A 162 12.19 -3.78 12.36
C ILE A 162 12.81 -4.78 13.33
N PRO A 163 12.02 -5.66 13.97
CA PRO A 163 12.54 -6.65 14.90
C PRO A 163 13.36 -7.76 14.21
#